data_82b0d368df1c81467bea9cbb471aa209
#
_entry.id   82b0d368df1c81467bea9cbb471aa209
#
_cell.length_a   1.000
_cell.length_b   1.000
_cell.length_c   1.000
_cell.angle_alpha   90.00
_cell.angle_beta   90.00
_cell.angle_gamma   90.00
#
_symmetry.space_group_name_H-M   'P 1'
#
loop_
_entity.id
_entity.type
_entity.pdbx_description
1 polymer ?
#
loop_
_entity_poly.entity_id
_entity_poly.type
_entity_poly.pdbx_seq_one_letter_code
_entity_poly.pdbx_strand_id
1 'polypeptide(L)'
;MGAPLRPGSAARLGLTNALPGSPCRALIWAILARLRQAGARPVPFLARACPYPYQALQRATGKCPRHLDSWSMTRDRCRDVFVSAIARPETGVLIDASEPGDCPACIAHGTSRGTKSAQTRNFETLCQWLDLPRVGLVDARRLQLCRQQRLPVAVDALLIDGIENIRQAVAVQTELEALWRIPVLGHLQLPAQVRALVDEWSPDAPPSTDLLSVLADHLAAHWDEQLLGEFMQRPAWPREFEISRQIPAGKPLRIAIAQDAAFGWCFPEVLDALERAGATLCDFSPLRSERLPDRTDLVYIGCGHPEQYADELSRNHCLMQSLRSYAVGGGRIYAEASGGAYLSRQMILPDGNAANMAGLLPINARYLPDAAAPEQAEVTFGLGCWLADRNTTLRGYRAAQWQLEPCGAMLTYAQDPRQRCDVLGRGNVIASRILFNVAAYPQLLERFVRPCLPVGAVLRAAR
;
A
#
# COMPACT_ATOMS: atom_id res chain seq x y z
N MET A 1 7.20 24.81 19.42
CA MET A 1 8.37 23.91 19.55
C MET A 1 7.89 22.67 20.29
N GLY A 2 7.68 21.55 19.55
CA GLY A 2 7.24 20.30 20.19
C GLY A 2 8.22 19.86 21.26
N ALA A 3 7.72 19.36 22.39
CA ALA A 3 8.56 18.88 23.49
C ALA A 3 9.54 17.81 22.93
N PRO A 4 10.84 17.88 23.25
CA PRO A 4 11.80 16.91 22.75
C PRO A 4 11.41 15.51 23.20
N LEU A 5 11.51 14.53 22.31
CA LEU A 5 11.27 13.13 22.64
C LEU A 5 12.12 12.71 23.84
N ARG A 6 11.50 12.10 24.85
CA ARG A 6 12.26 11.57 25.99
C ARG A 6 13.29 10.55 25.52
N PRO A 7 14.49 10.49 26.10
CA PRO A 7 15.46 9.46 25.78
C PRO A 7 14.82 8.07 25.90
N GLY A 8 14.93 7.24 24.83
CA GLY A 8 14.31 5.91 24.80
C GLY A 8 12.83 5.88 24.39
N SER A 9 12.20 7.00 24.00
CA SER A 9 10.84 7.03 23.47
C SER A 9 10.83 7.05 21.92
N ALA A 10 9.71 6.58 21.34
CA ALA A 10 9.39 6.71 19.94
C ALA A 10 8.00 7.31 19.80
N ALA A 11 7.85 8.32 18.93
CA ALA A 11 6.55 8.92 18.67
C ALA A 11 5.78 8.05 17.68
N ARG A 12 4.55 7.69 18.01
CA ARG A 12 3.67 6.90 17.17
C ARG A 12 2.20 7.16 17.45
N LEU A 13 1.36 7.02 16.41
CA LEU A 13 -0.05 7.41 16.44
C LEU A 13 -0.88 6.53 15.50
N GLY A 14 -2.10 6.20 15.90
CA GLY A 14 -3.14 5.63 15.05
C GLY A 14 -4.26 6.65 14.81
N LEU A 15 -4.65 6.85 13.54
CA LEU A 15 -5.75 7.73 13.12
C LEU A 15 -6.86 6.90 12.48
N THR A 16 -8.09 7.06 12.96
CA THR A 16 -9.26 6.38 12.41
C THR A 16 -10.48 7.29 12.41
N ASN A 17 -11.39 7.10 11.44
CA ASN A 17 -12.69 7.75 11.49
C ASN A 17 -13.53 7.15 12.63
N ALA A 18 -13.89 7.97 13.62
CA ALA A 18 -14.68 7.53 14.75
C ALA A 18 -16.14 7.21 14.36
N LEU A 19 -16.65 7.83 13.27
CA LEU A 19 -17.99 7.63 12.75
C LEU A 19 -17.98 7.12 11.31
N PRO A 20 -18.88 6.20 10.93
CA PRO A 20 -18.96 5.69 9.57
C PRO A 20 -19.32 6.77 8.54
N GLY A 21 -18.72 6.70 7.35
CA GLY A 21 -19.09 7.57 6.22
C GLY A 21 -18.64 9.02 6.34
N SER A 22 -17.66 9.31 7.21
CA SER A 22 -17.11 10.65 7.41
C SER A 22 -15.64 10.68 7.05
N PRO A 23 -15.27 10.87 5.77
CA PRO A 23 -13.88 11.00 5.39
C PRO A 23 -13.33 12.31 5.97
N CYS A 24 -12.56 12.22 7.07
CA CYS A 24 -11.88 13.38 7.67
C CYS A 24 -10.54 13.66 6.95
N ARG A 25 -10.57 13.67 5.61
CA ARG A 25 -9.39 13.89 4.75
C ARG A 25 -8.64 15.15 5.11
N ALA A 26 -9.37 16.28 5.24
CA ALA A 26 -8.76 17.56 5.61
C ALA A 26 -7.99 17.46 6.92
N LEU A 27 -8.56 16.79 7.91
CA LEU A 27 -7.97 16.65 9.23
C LEU A 27 -6.73 15.72 9.19
N ILE A 28 -6.79 14.61 8.44
CA ILE A 28 -5.61 13.74 8.25
C ILE A 28 -4.45 14.53 7.61
N TRP A 29 -4.72 15.28 6.55
CA TRP A 29 -3.71 16.09 5.88
C TRP A 29 -3.17 17.20 6.78
N ALA A 30 -4.05 17.87 7.53
CA ALA A 30 -3.66 18.90 8.49
C ALA A 30 -2.73 18.34 9.57
N ILE A 31 -3.06 17.17 10.16
CA ILE A 31 -2.23 16.51 11.18
C ILE A 31 -0.85 16.18 10.62
N LEU A 32 -0.78 15.52 9.46
CA LEU A 32 0.49 15.11 8.86
C LEU A 32 1.35 16.31 8.48
N ALA A 33 0.74 17.34 7.87
CA ALA A 33 1.44 18.56 7.50
C ALA A 33 1.92 19.32 8.74
N ARG A 34 1.10 19.40 9.81
CA ARG A 34 1.48 20.05 11.07
C ARG A 34 2.61 19.32 11.76
N LEU A 35 2.57 18.01 11.87
CA LEU A 35 3.68 17.21 12.40
C LEU A 35 4.98 17.48 11.63
N ARG A 36 4.90 17.60 10.31
CA ARG A 36 6.06 17.93 9.47
C ARG A 36 6.58 19.36 9.74
N GLN A 37 5.70 20.35 9.84
CA GLN A 37 6.08 21.73 10.21
C GLN A 37 6.74 21.80 11.58
N ALA A 38 6.28 20.99 12.54
CA ALA A 38 6.86 20.87 13.87
C ALA A 38 8.19 20.06 13.89
N GLY A 39 8.69 19.57 12.76
CA GLY A 39 9.94 18.83 12.64
C GLY A 39 9.85 17.33 12.97
N ALA A 40 8.65 16.78 13.14
CA ALA A 40 8.44 15.40 13.60
C ALA A 40 8.64 14.32 12.52
N ARG A 41 8.82 14.66 11.24
CA ARG A 41 9.05 13.75 10.10
C ARG A 41 8.11 12.54 10.10
N PRO A 42 6.78 12.73 9.86
CA PRO A 42 5.82 11.65 9.91
C PRO A 42 6.09 10.61 8.80
N VAL A 43 6.05 9.33 9.17
CA VAL A 43 6.09 8.18 8.25
C VAL A 43 4.69 7.57 8.25
N PRO A 44 3.94 7.66 7.13
CA PRO A 44 2.59 7.15 7.06
C PRO A 44 2.58 5.63 6.85
N PHE A 45 1.66 4.97 7.55
CA PHE A 45 1.30 3.57 7.36
C PHE A 45 -0.19 3.46 7.11
N LEU A 46 -0.60 2.53 6.26
CA LEU A 46 -1.99 2.26 5.95
C LEU A 46 -2.40 0.92 6.54
N ALA A 47 -3.50 0.87 7.28
CA ALA A 47 -4.08 -0.35 7.80
C ALA A 47 -4.80 -1.13 6.69
N ARG A 48 -4.15 -1.31 5.54
CA ARG A 48 -4.67 -1.99 4.36
C ARG A 48 -3.53 -2.34 3.42
N ALA A 49 -3.63 -3.49 2.72
CA ALA A 49 -2.67 -3.88 1.70
C ALA A 49 -3.25 -3.64 0.29
N CYS A 50 -3.21 -2.41 -0.19
CA CYS A 50 -3.58 -2.06 -1.56
C CYS A 50 -2.48 -1.14 -2.14
N PRO A 51 -1.63 -1.61 -3.04
CA PRO A 51 -0.60 -0.78 -3.67
C PRO A 51 -1.27 0.28 -4.55
N TYR A 52 -1.14 1.52 -4.12
CA TYR A 52 -1.61 2.70 -4.81
C TYR A 52 -0.66 3.86 -4.48
N PRO A 53 -0.43 4.84 -5.36
CA PRO A 53 0.57 5.89 -5.13
C PRO A 53 0.30 6.81 -3.93
N TYR A 54 -0.93 6.90 -3.43
CA TYR A 54 -1.30 7.76 -2.29
C TYR A 54 -0.61 9.13 -2.28
N GLN A 55 -0.69 9.83 -3.41
CA GLN A 55 0.06 11.06 -3.68
C GLN A 55 -0.16 12.14 -2.63
N ALA A 56 -1.36 12.23 -2.06
CA ALA A 56 -1.67 13.21 -1.04
C ALA A 56 -0.88 12.95 0.26
N LEU A 57 -0.83 11.69 0.72
CA LEU A 57 -0.05 11.31 1.91
C LEU A 57 1.45 11.49 1.67
N GLN A 58 1.93 11.12 0.48
CA GLN A 58 3.32 11.34 0.11
C GLN A 58 3.66 12.82 0.05
N ARG A 59 2.77 13.67 -0.46
CA ARG A 59 2.97 15.12 -0.49
C ARG A 59 2.99 15.71 0.91
N ALA A 60 2.06 15.31 1.77
CA ALA A 60 1.95 15.80 3.15
C ALA A 60 3.17 15.42 4.01
N THR A 61 3.70 14.20 3.84
CA THR A 61 4.77 13.66 4.68
C THR A 61 6.17 13.69 4.05
N GLY A 62 6.24 13.71 2.71
CA GLY A 62 7.49 13.50 1.96
C GLY A 62 7.92 12.03 1.89
N LYS A 63 7.08 11.09 2.34
CA LYS A 63 7.36 9.64 2.41
C LYS A 63 6.22 8.85 1.74
N CYS A 64 6.57 7.80 0.99
CA CYS A 64 5.57 6.84 0.51
C CYS A 64 4.98 6.06 1.68
N PRO A 65 3.64 5.90 1.76
CA PRO A 65 3.02 5.08 2.78
C PRO A 65 3.42 3.61 2.67
N ARG A 66 3.62 2.94 3.82
CA ARG A 66 3.76 1.48 3.91
C ARG A 66 2.43 0.86 4.31
N HIS A 67 2.28 -0.43 4.02
CA HIS A 67 1.04 -1.14 4.26
C HIS A 67 1.23 -2.15 5.39
N LEU A 68 0.30 -2.15 6.33
CA LEU A 68 0.23 -3.12 7.41
C LEU A 68 -1.14 -3.80 7.39
N ASP A 69 -1.14 -5.12 7.54
CA ASP A 69 -2.37 -5.87 7.50
C ASP A 69 -2.30 -7.10 8.41
N SER A 70 -3.09 -7.08 9.48
CA SER A 70 -3.13 -8.17 10.46
C SER A 70 -3.70 -9.48 9.91
N TRP A 71 -4.35 -9.44 8.73
CA TRP A 71 -4.87 -10.64 8.08
C TRP A 71 -3.79 -11.39 7.28
N SER A 72 -2.91 -10.66 6.58
CA SER A 72 -1.85 -11.26 5.76
C SER A 72 -0.49 -11.31 6.46
N MET A 73 -0.27 -10.48 7.49
CA MET A 73 0.99 -10.41 8.25
C MET A 73 0.83 -10.92 9.67
N THR A 74 1.88 -11.54 10.21
CA THR A 74 1.98 -11.81 11.64
C THR A 74 2.30 -10.54 12.42
N ARG A 75 2.07 -10.55 13.75
CA ARG A 75 2.43 -9.46 14.66
C ARG A 75 3.89 -9.04 14.51
N ASP A 76 4.80 -9.99 14.45
CA ASP A 76 6.24 -9.73 14.37
C ASP A 76 6.60 -9.11 13.02
N ARG A 77 5.94 -9.51 11.93
CA ARG A 77 6.13 -8.90 10.61
C ARG A 77 5.61 -7.48 10.55
N CYS A 78 4.45 -7.20 11.11
CA CYS A 78 3.94 -5.83 11.21
C CYS A 78 4.91 -4.93 11.99
N ARG A 79 5.46 -5.43 13.10
CA ARG A 79 6.47 -4.70 13.88
C ARG A 79 7.76 -4.49 13.12
N ASP A 80 8.27 -5.51 12.44
CA ASP A 80 9.48 -5.43 11.62
C ASP A 80 9.34 -4.37 10.52
N VAL A 81 8.25 -4.39 9.75
CA VAL A 81 7.95 -3.38 8.72
C VAL A 81 7.86 -1.99 9.35
N PHE A 82 7.13 -1.86 10.47
CA PHE A 82 6.94 -0.57 11.13
C PHE A 82 8.25 0.00 11.67
N VAL A 83 9.02 -0.78 12.42
CA VAL A 83 10.29 -0.34 13.04
C VAL A 83 11.34 -0.04 11.97
N SER A 84 11.43 -0.86 10.94
CA SER A 84 12.45 -0.69 9.90
C SER A 84 12.22 0.54 9.01
N ALA A 85 10.97 0.99 8.91
CA ALA A 85 10.64 2.18 8.12
C ALA A 85 10.81 3.49 8.90
N ILE A 86 10.95 3.44 10.24
CA ILE A 86 11.04 4.62 11.11
C ILE A 86 12.47 4.79 11.60
N ALA A 87 13.19 5.74 11.03
CA ALA A 87 14.48 6.19 11.56
C ALA A 87 14.25 7.25 12.65
N ARG A 88 15.08 7.30 13.71
CA ARG A 88 14.99 8.39 14.70
C ARG A 88 15.45 9.70 14.06
N PRO A 89 14.75 10.82 14.22
CA PRO A 89 13.58 11.13 15.07
C PRO A 89 12.21 11.04 14.36
N GLU A 90 11.99 10.08 13.49
CA GLU A 90 10.74 9.95 12.72
C GLU A 90 9.57 9.48 13.59
N THR A 91 8.35 9.84 13.17
CA THR A 91 7.09 9.52 13.86
C THR A 91 6.26 8.58 13.01
N GLY A 92 5.94 7.40 13.52
CA GLY A 92 5.06 6.46 12.83
C GLY A 92 3.58 6.85 12.97
N VAL A 93 2.87 7.01 11.85
CA VAL A 93 1.44 7.32 11.83
C VAL A 93 0.68 6.24 11.05
N LEU A 94 -0.07 5.40 11.77
CA LEU A 94 -0.97 4.42 11.17
C LEU A 94 -2.31 5.07 10.86
N ILE A 95 -2.75 4.98 9.63
CA ILE A 95 -4.02 5.55 9.15
C ILE A 95 -4.96 4.40 8.80
N ASP A 96 -6.16 4.43 9.37
CA ASP A 96 -7.22 3.53 8.97
C ASP A 96 -7.69 3.86 7.55
N ALA A 97 -7.45 2.94 6.64
CA ALA A 97 -7.81 3.08 5.23
C ALA A 97 -9.26 2.65 4.94
N SER A 98 -10.14 2.62 5.94
CA SER A 98 -11.56 2.26 5.74
C SER A 98 -12.29 3.23 4.81
N GLU A 99 -11.79 4.46 4.65
CA GLU A 99 -12.22 5.43 3.64
C GLU A 99 -11.01 6.21 3.09
N PRO A 100 -10.13 5.60 2.32
CA PRO A 100 -9.07 6.34 1.65
C PRO A 100 -9.70 7.10 0.49
N GLY A 101 -9.96 8.38 0.67
CA GLY A 101 -10.38 9.26 -0.41
C GLY A 101 -9.38 9.36 -1.57
N ASP A 102 -8.28 8.62 -1.51
CA ASP A 102 -7.16 8.73 -2.42
C ASP A 102 -7.05 7.55 -3.40
N CYS A 103 -7.82 6.45 -3.21
CA CYS A 103 -7.80 5.31 -4.14
C CYS A 103 -9.10 5.26 -4.96
N PRO A 104 -9.05 5.48 -6.30
CA PRO A 104 -10.23 5.45 -7.16
C PRO A 104 -11.01 4.14 -7.08
N ALA A 105 -10.31 3.00 -7.00
CA ALA A 105 -10.93 1.69 -6.86
C ALA A 105 -11.69 1.53 -5.53
N CYS A 106 -11.32 2.31 -4.50
CA CYS A 106 -12.01 2.30 -3.21
C CYS A 106 -13.18 3.29 -3.16
N ILE A 107 -13.12 4.36 -3.98
CA ILE A 107 -14.17 5.37 -4.10
C ILE A 107 -15.35 4.82 -4.92
N ALA A 108 -15.07 4.18 -6.06
CA ALA A 108 -16.07 3.71 -7.02
C ALA A 108 -16.98 2.60 -6.48
N HIS A 109 -16.50 1.81 -5.52
CA HIS A 109 -17.20 0.61 -5.03
C HIS A 109 -17.55 0.71 -3.56
N GLY A 110 -18.30 1.71 -3.16
CA GLY A 110 -18.74 1.93 -1.77
C GLY A 110 -18.71 0.66 -0.93
N THR A 111 -17.86 0.62 0.09
CA THR A 111 -17.56 -0.56 0.91
C THR A 111 -18.84 -1.30 1.32
N SER A 112 -18.97 -2.57 0.92
CA SER A 112 -20.07 -3.43 1.38
C SER A 112 -20.07 -3.51 2.92
N ARG A 113 -21.24 -3.59 3.55
CA ARG A 113 -21.40 -3.61 5.03
C ARG A 113 -20.50 -4.62 5.75
N GLY A 114 -20.11 -5.73 5.10
CA GLY A 114 -19.24 -6.75 5.69
C GLY A 114 -17.74 -6.40 5.70
N THR A 115 -17.26 -5.60 4.76
CA THR A 115 -15.84 -5.20 4.65
C THR A 115 -15.46 -4.14 5.68
N LYS A 116 -16.37 -3.23 6.07
CA LYS A 116 -16.10 -2.20 7.10
C LYS A 116 -15.74 -2.83 8.46
N SER A 117 -16.50 -3.83 8.93
CA SER A 117 -16.21 -4.51 10.19
C SER A 117 -14.84 -5.22 10.21
N ALA A 118 -14.42 -5.78 9.09
CA ALA A 118 -13.10 -6.44 8.98
C ALA A 118 -11.95 -5.41 8.98
N GLN A 119 -12.11 -4.28 8.31
CA GLN A 119 -11.12 -3.21 8.26
C GLN A 119 -10.94 -2.53 9.62
N THR A 120 -12.02 -2.21 10.32
CA THR A 120 -11.95 -1.66 11.69
C THR A 120 -11.22 -2.61 12.63
N ARG A 121 -11.51 -3.92 12.57
CA ARG A 121 -10.79 -4.92 13.36
C ARG A 121 -9.31 -5.01 13.01
N ASN A 122 -8.95 -4.83 11.73
CA ASN A 122 -7.55 -4.78 11.30
C ASN A 122 -6.82 -3.60 11.96
N PHE A 123 -7.39 -2.40 11.89
CA PHE A 123 -6.81 -1.21 12.52
C PHE A 123 -6.64 -1.37 14.04
N GLU A 124 -7.68 -1.83 14.76
CA GLU A 124 -7.62 -2.06 16.21
C GLU A 124 -6.55 -3.10 16.58
N THR A 125 -6.47 -4.21 15.83
CA THR A 125 -5.45 -5.23 16.02
C THR A 125 -4.05 -4.69 15.81
N LEU A 126 -3.84 -3.91 14.75
CA LEU A 126 -2.56 -3.27 14.46
C LEU A 126 -2.16 -2.27 15.56
N CYS A 127 -3.10 -1.43 16.01
CA CYS A 127 -2.85 -0.51 17.13
C CYS A 127 -2.43 -1.26 18.41
N GLN A 128 -3.09 -2.38 18.72
CA GLN A 128 -2.70 -3.22 19.85
C GLN A 128 -1.31 -3.85 19.67
N TRP A 129 -1.01 -4.38 18.48
CA TRP A 129 0.28 -5.03 18.19
C TRP A 129 1.44 -4.04 18.23
N LEU A 130 1.19 -2.80 17.79
CA LEU A 130 2.17 -1.74 17.65
C LEU A 130 2.16 -0.77 18.83
N ASP A 131 1.32 -1.00 19.84
CA ASP A 131 1.14 -0.11 20.99
C ASP A 131 0.95 1.35 20.54
N LEU A 132 -0.02 1.58 19.66
CA LEU A 132 -0.36 2.91 19.13
C LEU A 132 -1.51 3.51 19.93
N PRO A 133 -1.37 4.76 20.42
CA PRO A 133 -2.52 5.52 20.87
C PRO A 133 -3.45 5.81 19.68
N ARG A 134 -4.76 5.73 19.90
CA ARG A 134 -5.77 5.81 18.85
C ARG A 134 -6.51 7.14 18.93
N VAL A 135 -6.39 7.95 17.89
CA VAL A 135 -7.15 9.19 17.76
C VAL A 135 -8.30 8.99 16.77
N GLY A 136 -9.51 9.20 17.27
CA GLY A 136 -10.73 9.17 16.49
C GLY A 136 -10.99 10.53 15.82
N LEU A 137 -11.24 10.52 14.52
CA LEU A 137 -11.59 11.69 13.74
C LEU A 137 -13.10 11.77 13.61
N VAL A 138 -13.70 12.91 13.93
CA VAL A 138 -15.15 13.15 13.93
C VAL A 138 -15.50 14.32 13.04
N ASP A 139 -16.40 14.13 12.07
CA ASP A 139 -16.94 15.22 11.28
C ASP A 139 -18.20 15.80 11.96
N ALA A 140 -18.10 17.01 12.50
CA ALA A 140 -19.18 17.70 13.22
C ALA A 140 -20.43 17.89 12.34
N ARG A 141 -20.28 18.01 11.03
CA ARG A 141 -21.39 18.17 10.08
C ARG A 141 -22.30 16.94 10.02
N ARG A 142 -21.80 15.79 10.46
CA ARG A 142 -22.49 14.48 10.42
C ARG A 142 -22.92 13.95 11.78
N LEU A 143 -22.59 14.62 12.87
CA LEU A 143 -22.94 14.19 14.23
C LEU A 143 -24.43 13.97 14.44
N GLN A 144 -25.27 14.82 13.86
CA GLN A 144 -26.73 14.70 13.99
C GLN A 144 -27.31 13.43 13.35
N LEU A 145 -26.59 12.83 12.39
CA LEU A 145 -26.97 11.58 11.71
C LEU A 145 -26.56 10.34 12.50
N CYS A 146 -25.64 10.48 13.46
CA CYS A 146 -25.00 9.37 14.17
C CYS A 146 -25.13 9.51 15.69
N ARG A 147 -26.36 9.62 16.23
CA ARG A 147 -26.62 9.57 17.69
C ARG A 147 -26.36 8.17 18.26
N GLN A 148 -25.15 7.64 18.07
CA GLN A 148 -24.79 6.36 18.65
C GLN A 148 -24.28 6.54 20.09
N GLN A 149 -24.83 5.76 21.01
CA GLN A 149 -24.39 5.74 22.41
C GLN A 149 -22.98 5.18 22.60
N ARG A 150 -22.46 4.44 21.61
CA ARG A 150 -21.10 3.87 21.61
C ARG A 150 -20.44 4.08 20.27
N LEU A 151 -19.17 4.41 20.31
CA LEU A 151 -18.34 4.44 19.10
C LEU A 151 -18.14 3.04 18.53
N PRO A 152 -18.16 2.89 17.20
CA PRO A 152 -17.94 1.62 16.53
C PRO A 152 -16.47 1.15 16.60
N VAL A 153 -15.55 2.01 17.00
CA VAL A 153 -14.11 1.78 17.13
C VAL A 153 -13.64 2.31 18.48
N ALA A 154 -12.76 1.56 19.15
CA ALA A 154 -12.16 2.01 20.40
C ALA A 154 -11.09 3.07 20.11
N VAL A 155 -11.26 4.28 20.68
CA VAL A 155 -10.31 5.39 20.55
C VAL A 155 -9.96 5.96 21.95
N ASP A 156 -8.79 6.56 22.05
CA ASP A 156 -8.26 7.08 23.30
C ASP A 156 -8.36 8.61 23.40
N ALA A 157 -8.54 9.27 22.25
CA ALA A 157 -8.79 10.71 22.14
C ALA A 157 -9.54 11.04 20.83
N LEU A 158 -10.05 12.26 20.72
CA LEU A 158 -10.81 12.73 19.55
C LEU A 158 -10.20 13.99 18.96
N LEU A 159 -10.35 14.15 17.64
CA LEU A 159 -10.16 15.41 16.91
C LEU A 159 -11.40 15.65 16.04
N ILE A 160 -11.83 16.90 15.97
CA ILE A 160 -13.09 17.29 15.33
C ILE A 160 -12.81 18.02 14.02
N ASP A 161 -13.40 17.57 12.92
CA ASP A 161 -13.43 18.26 11.62
C ASP A 161 -14.79 18.95 11.41
N GLY A 162 -14.88 19.87 10.45
CA GLY A 162 -16.12 20.49 10.02
C GLY A 162 -16.72 21.50 11.01
N ILE A 163 -15.87 22.13 11.82
CA ILE A 163 -16.25 23.22 12.71
C ILE A 163 -16.31 24.53 11.92
N GLU A 164 -17.40 25.29 12.10
CA GLU A 164 -17.61 26.57 11.43
C GLU A 164 -17.24 27.77 12.31
N ASN A 165 -17.42 27.65 13.63
CA ASN A 165 -17.12 28.72 14.57
C ASN A 165 -16.84 28.18 15.98
N ILE A 166 -16.26 29.03 16.82
CA ILE A 166 -15.85 28.68 18.18
C ILE A 166 -17.02 28.27 19.10
N ARG A 167 -18.23 28.81 18.90
CA ARG A 167 -19.39 28.42 19.71
C ARG A 167 -19.80 26.97 19.39
N GLN A 168 -19.80 26.63 18.13
CA GLN A 168 -20.03 25.24 17.69
C GLN A 168 -18.93 24.31 18.22
N ALA A 169 -17.65 24.73 18.17
CA ALA A 169 -16.55 23.94 18.69
C ALA A 169 -16.76 23.58 20.16
N VAL A 170 -17.04 24.57 21.01
CA VAL A 170 -17.29 24.37 22.45
C VAL A 170 -18.49 23.46 22.68
N ALA A 171 -19.60 23.69 21.97
CA ALA A 171 -20.80 22.87 22.11
C ALA A 171 -20.56 21.41 21.74
N VAL A 172 -19.94 21.18 20.58
CA VAL A 172 -19.63 19.83 20.08
C VAL A 172 -18.63 19.13 21.00
N GLN A 173 -17.57 19.80 21.41
CA GLN A 173 -16.58 19.24 22.34
C GLN A 173 -17.25 18.79 23.64
N THR A 174 -18.05 19.69 24.26
CA THR A 174 -18.75 19.40 25.53
C THR A 174 -19.71 18.20 25.36
N GLU A 175 -20.43 18.14 24.26
CA GLU A 175 -21.34 17.03 23.96
C GLU A 175 -20.57 15.69 23.80
N LEU A 176 -19.49 15.67 23.02
CA LEU A 176 -18.71 14.46 22.76
C LEU A 176 -17.99 13.95 24.02
N GLU A 177 -17.40 14.84 24.81
CA GLU A 177 -16.72 14.48 26.06
C GLU A 177 -17.74 13.95 27.11
N ALA A 178 -18.93 14.55 27.18
CA ALA A 178 -19.99 14.06 28.06
C ALA A 178 -20.55 12.71 27.62
N LEU A 179 -20.75 12.51 26.30
CA LEU A 179 -21.35 11.29 25.73
C LEU A 179 -20.40 10.09 25.79
N TRP A 180 -19.15 10.29 25.40
CA TRP A 180 -18.19 9.18 25.22
C TRP A 180 -17.12 9.12 26.32
N ARG A 181 -16.97 10.16 27.12
CA ARG A 181 -15.92 10.29 28.16
C ARG A 181 -14.52 10.13 27.60
N ILE A 182 -14.30 10.66 26.40
CA ILE A 182 -13.03 10.64 25.68
C ILE A 182 -12.60 12.08 25.47
N PRO A 183 -11.34 12.47 25.79
CA PRO A 183 -10.87 13.84 25.65
C PRO A 183 -10.81 14.26 24.18
N VAL A 184 -11.16 15.51 23.91
CA VAL A 184 -11.00 16.16 22.60
C VAL A 184 -9.69 16.96 22.60
N LEU A 185 -8.76 16.59 21.71
CA LEU A 185 -7.45 17.21 21.56
C LEU A 185 -7.49 18.52 20.75
N GLY A 186 -8.60 18.80 20.08
CA GLY A 186 -8.76 20.01 19.29
C GLY A 186 -9.73 19.82 18.11
N HIS A 187 -9.77 20.83 17.25
CA HIS A 187 -10.65 20.85 16.10
C HIS A 187 -10.03 21.57 14.89
N LEU A 188 -10.53 21.26 13.69
CA LEU A 188 -10.17 21.92 12.44
C LEU A 188 -11.31 22.83 12.01
N GLN A 189 -11.06 24.14 12.00
CA GLN A 189 -11.96 25.16 11.47
C GLN A 189 -11.36 25.71 10.19
N LEU A 190 -12.08 25.57 9.07
CA LEU A 190 -11.61 26.01 7.73
C LEU A 190 -12.55 27.06 7.14
N PRO A 191 -12.02 28.09 6.46
CA PRO A 191 -12.81 28.94 5.59
C PRO A 191 -13.53 28.11 4.50
N ALA A 192 -14.74 28.53 4.10
CA ALA A 192 -15.55 27.77 3.13
C ALA A 192 -14.80 27.50 1.80
N GLN A 193 -14.01 28.44 1.31
CA GLN A 193 -13.22 28.30 0.09
C GLN A 193 -12.14 27.19 0.22
N VAL A 194 -11.45 27.14 1.36
CA VAL A 194 -10.43 26.11 1.62
C VAL A 194 -11.08 24.73 1.76
N ARG A 195 -12.26 24.69 2.43
CA ARG A 195 -13.04 23.46 2.56
C ARG A 195 -13.46 22.91 1.19
N ALA A 196 -13.97 23.77 0.30
CA ALA A 196 -14.37 23.38 -1.05
C ALA A 196 -13.19 22.76 -1.82
N LEU A 197 -11.98 23.34 -1.74
CA LEU A 197 -10.78 22.77 -2.39
C LEU A 197 -10.44 21.36 -1.91
N VAL A 198 -10.70 21.04 -0.63
CA VAL A 198 -10.47 19.68 -0.11
C VAL A 198 -11.59 18.73 -0.50
N ASP A 199 -12.84 19.19 -0.42
CA ASP A 199 -14.02 18.35 -0.70
C ASP A 199 -14.12 18.00 -2.20
N GLU A 200 -13.70 18.91 -3.10
CA GLU A 200 -13.65 18.74 -4.57
C GLU A 200 -12.36 18.11 -5.08
N TRP A 201 -11.40 17.83 -4.20
CA TRP A 201 -10.10 17.30 -4.61
C TRP A 201 -10.22 15.92 -5.29
N SER A 202 -9.49 15.76 -6.41
CA SER A 202 -9.39 14.49 -7.15
C SER A 202 -8.10 13.74 -6.80
N PRO A 203 -8.15 12.39 -6.68
CA PRO A 203 -6.97 11.57 -6.48
C PRO A 203 -5.90 11.63 -7.59
N ASP A 204 -6.27 12.14 -8.77
CA ASP A 204 -5.40 12.18 -9.96
C ASP A 204 -4.22 13.16 -9.83
N ALA A 205 -4.29 14.08 -8.87
CA ALA A 205 -3.23 15.06 -8.63
C ALA A 205 -2.95 15.23 -7.12
N PRO A 206 -1.68 15.37 -6.70
CA PRO A 206 -1.38 15.65 -5.30
C PRO A 206 -1.90 17.04 -4.90
N PRO A 207 -2.36 17.23 -3.63
CA PRO A 207 -2.71 18.55 -3.13
C PRO A 207 -1.51 19.49 -3.18
N SER A 208 -1.75 20.78 -3.36
CA SER A 208 -0.66 21.77 -3.37
C SER A 208 0.00 21.87 -1.98
N THR A 209 1.27 22.24 -1.97
CA THR A 209 2.01 22.48 -0.71
C THR A 209 1.38 23.61 0.09
N ASP A 210 0.86 24.64 -0.59
CA ASP A 210 0.21 25.78 0.05
C ASP A 210 -1.08 25.37 0.74
N LEU A 211 -1.91 24.53 0.09
CA LEU A 211 -3.11 23.98 0.72
C LEU A 211 -2.77 23.20 1.99
N LEU A 212 -1.76 22.34 1.94
CA LEU A 212 -1.31 21.57 3.11
C LEU A 212 -0.80 22.47 4.23
N SER A 213 -0.09 23.57 3.90
CA SER A 213 0.37 24.56 4.90
C SER A 213 -0.81 25.26 5.55
N VAL A 214 -1.78 25.73 4.77
CA VAL A 214 -3.00 26.37 5.27
C VAL A 214 -3.77 25.45 6.21
N LEU A 215 -3.94 24.17 5.83
CA LEU A 215 -4.61 23.18 6.69
C LEU A 215 -3.86 22.99 8.03
N ALA A 216 -2.54 22.90 7.98
CA ALA A 216 -1.71 22.75 9.17
C ALA A 216 -1.79 23.96 10.12
N ASP A 217 -1.79 25.17 9.56
CA ASP A 217 -1.87 26.43 10.33
C ASP A 217 -3.25 26.59 10.98
N HIS A 218 -4.33 26.24 10.27
CA HIS A 218 -5.67 26.23 10.84
C HIS A 218 -5.84 25.20 11.96
N LEU A 219 -5.24 24.02 11.84
CA LEU A 219 -5.23 23.04 12.93
C LEU A 219 -4.42 23.54 14.12
N ALA A 220 -3.24 24.12 13.89
CA ALA A 220 -2.35 24.61 14.93
C ALA A 220 -3.00 25.69 15.83
N ALA A 221 -3.96 26.45 15.29
CA ALA A 221 -4.66 27.48 16.05
C ALA A 221 -5.65 26.92 17.11
N HIS A 222 -6.04 25.64 16.98
CA HIS A 222 -7.16 25.08 17.75
C HIS A 222 -6.89 23.67 18.29
N TRP A 223 -5.63 23.24 18.38
CA TRP A 223 -5.29 21.94 18.98
C TRP A 223 -4.24 22.07 20.08
N ASP A 224 -4.25 21.14 21.03
CA ASP A 224 -3.24 21.05 22.08
C ASP A 224 -2.06 20.21 21.59
N GLU A 225 -1.03 20.88 21.07
CA GLU A 225 0.19 20.25 20.54
C GLU A 225 0.98 19.53 21.64
N GLN A 226 0.99 20.08 22.86
CA GLN A 226 1.72 19.47 23.97
C GLN A 226 1.03 18.18 24.40
N LEU A 227 -0.27 18.21 24.59
CA LEU A 227 -1.07 17.04 24.98
C LEU A 227 -0.96 15.93 23.93
N LEU A 228 -1.05 16.27 22.62
CA LEU A 228 -0.84 15.30 21.54
C LEU A 228 0.60 14.74 21.59
N GLY A 229 1.60 15.58 21.80
CA GLY A 229 3.00 15.15 21.91
C GLY A 229 3.21 14.15 23.04
N GLU A 230 2.64 14.41 24.22
CA GLU A 230 2.68 13.49 25.36
C GLU A 230 1.93 12.18 25.07
N PHE A 231 0.77 12.29 24.42
CA PHE A 231 -0.06 11.17 24.02
C PHE A 231 0.62 10.23 23.01
N MET A 232 1.41 10.79 22.09
CA MET A 232 2.14 10.04 21.07
C MET A 232 3.40 9.33 21.60
N GLN A 233 3.96 9.78 22.74
CA GLN A 233 5.19 9.18 23.28
C GLN A 233 4.92 7.77 23.84
N ARG A 234 5.67 6.81 23.35
CA ARG A 234 5.64 5.42 23.82
C ARG A 234 7.07 4.91 24.03
N PRO A 235 7.28 3.91 24.90
CA PRO A 235 8.58 3.26 25.02
C PRO A 235 9.06 2.75 23.64
N ALA A 236 10.32 2.99 23.31
CA ALA A 236 10.91 2.41 22.12
C ALA A 236 10.98 0.89 22.29
N TRP A 237 10.74 0.15 21.20
CA TRP A 237 10.96 -1.29 21.23
C TRP A 237 12.45 -1.62 21.32
N PRO A 238 12.81 -2.74 22.00
CA PRO A 238 14.18 -3.25 21.97
C PRO A 238 14.65 -3.47 20.53
N ARG A 239 15.92 -3.17 20.25
CA ARG A 239 16.54 -3.36 18.92
C ARG A 239 16.59 -4.82 18.45
N GLU A 240 16.37 -5.78 19.34
CA GLU A 240 16.36 -7.23 19.05
C GLU A 240 15.25 -7.65 18.08
N PHE A 241 14.29 -6.75 17.77
CA PHE A 241 13.28 -6.97 16.72
C PHE A 241 13.78 -6.71 15.29
N GLU A 242 15.01 -6.22 15.12
CA GLU A 242 15.64 -6.27 13.81
C GLU A 242 15.95 -7.73 13.47
N ILE A 243 14.95 -8.44 12.94
CA ILE A 243 15.15 -9.76 12.32
C ILE A 243 15.89 -9.52 10.99
N SER A 244 17.11 -9.03 11.12
CA SER A 244 18.11 -9.14 10.07
C SER A 244 18.53 -10.61 10.00
N ARG A 245 17.72 -11.45 9.33
CA ARG A 245 18.28 -12.65 8.76
C ARG A 245 19.27 -12.16 7.72
N GLN A 246 20.54 -12.15 8.11
CA GLN A 246 21.63 -11.98 7.18
C GLN A 246 21.44 -13.05 6.10
N ILE A 247 20.97 -12.62 4.93
CA ILE A 247 21.01 -13.46 3.75
C ILE A 247 22.50 -13.71 3.53
N PRO A 248 22.92 -14.97 3.33
CA PRO A 248 24.34 -15.31 3.20
C PRO A 248 24.99 -14.34 2.22
N ALA A 249 26.16 -13.81 2.59
CA ALA A 249 26.93 -12.86 1.80
C ALA A 249 27.28 -13.48 0.44
N GLY A 250 26.40 -13.30 -0.53
CA GLY A 250 26.57 -13.60 -1.94
C GLY A 250 26.75 -12.31 -2.73
N LYS A 251 27.05 -12.43 -4.01
CA LYS A 251 27.02 -11.29 -4.92
C LYS A 251 25.64 -10.63 -4.85
N PRO A 252 25.54 -9.27 -4.63
CA PRO A 252 24.26 -8.58 -4.58
C PRO A 252 23.49 -8.85 -5.87
N LEU A 253 22.23 -9.31 -5.72
CA LEU A 253 21.33 -9.50 -6.86
C LEU A 253 20.84 -8.15 -7.36
N ARG A 254 20.77 -8.00 -8.68
CA ARG A 254 20.18 -6.82 -9.33
C ARG A 254 18.76 -7.14 -9.75
N ILE A 255 17.82 -6.41 -9.19
CA ILE A 255 16.40 -6.54 -9.48
C ILE A 255 15.96 -5.33 -10.31
N ALA A 256 15.55 -5.58 -11.56
CA ALA A 256 15.00 -4.56 -12.43
C ALA A 256 13.52 -4.35 -12.08
N ILE A 257 13.16 -3.12 -11.69
CA ILE A 257 11.80 -2.73 -11.31
C ILE A 257 11.19 -1.89 -12.42
N ALA A 258 10.01 -2.28 -12.92
CA ALA A 258 9.26 -1.45 -13.86
C ALA A 258 8.74 -0.17 -13.17
N GLN A 259 9.20 0.99 -13.65
CA GLN A 259 8.90 2.28 -13.02
C GLN A 259 8.72 3.36 -14.09
N ASP A 260 7.46 3.71 -14.40
CA ASP A 260 7.07 4.83 -15.27
C ASP A 260 5.58 5.19 -15.08
N ALA A 261 5.00 5.92 -16.01
CA ALA A 261 3.58 6.30 -15.93
C ALA A 261 2.63 5.11 -16.12
N ALA A 262 3.03 4.05 -16.83
CA ALA A 262 2.24 2.85 -17.00
C ALA A 262 2.38 1.87 -15.82
N PHE A 263 3.55 1.85 -15.15
CA PHE A 263 3.88 0.95 -14.04
C PHE A 263 4.65 1.72 -12.96
N GLY A 264 4.41 1.39 -11.71
CA GLY A 264 5.11 2.07 -10.61
C GLY A 264 4.46 1.78 -9.25
N TRP A 265 3.45 0.91 -9.23
CA TRP A 265 2.76 0.57 -8.00
C TRP A 265 3.26 -0.77 -7.49
N CYS A 266 4.22 -0.69 -6.59
CA CYS A 266 4.69 -1.79 -5.78
C CYS A 266 4.47 -1.44 -4.32
N PHE A 267 4.44 -2.43 -3.45
CA PHE A 267 4.47 -2.19 -2.02
C PHE A 267 5.85 -1.61 -1.62
N PRO A 268 5.94 -0.37 -1.10
CA PRO A 268 7.24 0.21 -0.74
C PRO A 268 8.00 -0.61 0.30
N GLU A 269 7.29 -1.26 1.23
CA GLU A 269 7.89 -2.15 2.22
C GLU A 269 8.52 -3.41 1.60
N VAL A 270 8.06 -3.83 0.40
CA VAL A 270 8.70 -4.92 -0.35
C VAL A 270 10.03 -4.45 -0.91
N LEU A 271 10.09 -3.25 -1.49
CA LEU A 271 11.33 -2.66 -2.00
C LEU A 271 12.33 -2.47 -0.86
N ASP A 272 11.89 -1.87 0.26
CA ASP A 272 12.71 -1.73 1.48
C ASP A 272 13.25 -3.09 1.98
N ALA A 273 12.43 -4.15 1.92
CA ALA A 273 12.83 -5.49 2.36
C ALA A 273 13.84 -6.15 1.41
N LEU A 274 13.69 -5.96 0.10
CA LEU A 274 14.62 -6.46 -0.91
C LEU A 274 15.99 -5.77 -0.77
N GLU A 275 16.05 -4.46 -0.57
CA GLU A 275 17.29 -3.71 -0.35
C GLU A 275 17.97 -4.13 0.95
N ARG A 276 17.22 -4.27 2.06
CA ARG A 276 17.76 -4.78 3.33
C ARG A 276 18.29 -6.22 3.21
N ALA A 277 17.72 -7.00 2.30
CA ALA A 277 18.18 -8.33 1.97
C ALA A 277 19.41 -8.32 1.06
N GLY A 278 19.98 -7.15 0.74
CA GLY A 278 21.20 -6.97 -0.04
C GLY A 278 20.98 -6.92 -1.57
N ALA A 279 19.74 -6.81 -2.04
CA ALA A 279 19.47 -6.60 -3.45
C ALA A 279 19.77 -5.15 -3.87
N THR A 280 20.22 -4.97 -5.11
CA THR A 280 20.32 -3.66 -5.76
C THR A 280 19.12 -3.49 -6.68
N LEU A 281 18.28 -2.50 -6.40
CA LEU A 281 17.14 -2.16 -7.24
C LEU A 281 17.58 -1.24 -8.38
N CYS A 282 17.10 -1.51 -9.59
CA CYS A 282 17.39 -0.73 -10.78
C CYS A 282 16.09 -0.48 -11.55
N ASP A 283 15.72 0.77 -11.71
CA ASP A 283 14.51 1.11 -12.46
C ASP A 283 14.70 0.90 -13.97
N PHE A 284 13.63 0.49 -14.64
CA PHE A 284 13.50 0.57 -16.09
C PHE A 284 12.09 1.00 -16.46
N SER A 285 11.95 1.67 -17.60
CA SER A 285 10.66 2.16 -18.09
C SER A 285 10.14 1.28 -19.22
N PRO A 286 9.04 0.54 -19.04
CA PRO A 286 8.36 -0.15 -20.14
C PRO A 286 7.98 0.76 -21.31
N LEU A 287 7.73 2.04 -21.07
CA LEU A 287 7.42 3.01 -22.11
C LEU A 287 8.64 3.52 -22.88
N ARG A 288 9.83 3.63 -22.24
CA ARG A 288 10.97 4.39 -22.81
C ARG A 288 12.26 3.59 -22.93
N SER A 289 12.49 2.61 -22.06
CA SER A 289 13.73 1.82 -22.11
C SER A 289 13.76 0.91 -23.32
N GLU A 290 14.88 0.85 -24.03
CA GLU A 290 15.09 -0.05 -25.17
C GLU A 290 15.48 -1.46 -24.73
N ARG A 291 16.07 -1.59 -23.54
CA ARG A 291 16.57 -2.84 -22.98
C ARG A 291 16.49 -2.87 -21.46
N LEU A 292 16.53 -4.06 -20.90
CA LEU A 292 16.70 -4.26 -19.46
C LEU A 292 18.05 -3.72 -18.96
N PRO A 293 18.15 -3.27 -17.70
CA PRO A 293 19.41 -2.94 -17.06
C PRO A 293 20.42 -4.11 -17.14
N ASP A 294 21.69 -3.79 -17.34
CA ASP A 294 22.73 -4.81 -17.43
C ASP A 294 22.83 -5.64 -16.15
N ARG A 295 23.12 -6.93 -16.29
CA ARG A 295 23.27 -7.89 -15.18
C ARG A 295 22.01 -8.01 -14.32
N THR A 296 20.84 -7.89 -14.91
CA THR A 296 19.56 -8.15 -14.21
C THR A 296 19.47 -9.63 -13.82
N ASP A 297 19.18 -9.92 -12.55
CA ASP A 297 18.98 -11.27 -12.00
C ASP A 297 17.48 -11.60 -11.84
N LEU A 298 16.63 -10.58 -11.67
CA LEU A 298 15.18 -10.69 -11.58
C LEU A 298 14.53 -9.43 -12.17
N VAL A 299 13.46 -9.61 -12.93
CA VAL A 299 12.58 -8.52 -13.37
C VAL A 299 11.32 -8.56 -12.52
N TYR A 300 10.95 -7.42 -11.94
CA TYR A 300 9.70 -7.24 -11.19
C TYR A 300 8.86 -6.15 -11.86
N ILE A 301 7.65 -6.53 -12.28
CA ILE A 301 6.68 -5.63 -12.90
C ILE A 301 5.46 -5.56 -11.97
N GLY A 302 5.34 -4.46 -11.24
CA GLY A 302 4.24 -4.20 -10.33
C GLY A 302 2.95 -3.80 -11.04
N CYS A 303 2.05 -3.20 -10.28
CA CYS A 303 0.79 -2.66 -10.79
C CYS A 303 0.98 -1.28 -11.43
N GLY A 304 -0.07 -0.82 -12.10
CA GLY A 304 -0.17 0.50 -12.72
C GLY A 304 -1.40 0.57 -13.63
N HIS A 305 -1.33 1.48 -14.59
CA HIS A 305 -2.39 1.74 -15.57
C HIS A 305 -1.92 1.49 -17.02
N PRO A 306 -1.46 0.27 -17.37
CA PRO A 306 -1.00 -0.02 -18.73
C PRO A 306 -2.09 0.13 -19.79
N GLU A 307 -3.38 0.04 -19.42
CA GLU A 307 -4.51 0.30 -20.30
C GLU A 307 -4.52 1.70 -20.90
N GLN A 308 -4.03 2.68 -20.15
CA GLN A 308 -3.93 4.08 -20.61
C GLN A 308 -2.78 4.30 -21.60
N TYR A 309 -1.81 3.38 -21.64
CA TYR A 309 -0.58 3.46 -22.42
C TYR A 309 -0.42 2.25 -23.38
N ALA A 310 -1.53 1.58 -23.70
CA ALA A 310 -1.50 0.36 -24.48
C ALA A 310 -0.80 0.51 -25.84
N ASP A 311 -1.03 1.64 -26.51
CA ASP A 311 -0.42 1.94 -27.81
C ASP A 311 1.09 2.19 -27.70
N GLU A 312 1.54 2.98 -26.73
CA GLU A 312 2.96 3.26 -26.49
C GLU A 312 3.70 2.00 -26.11
N LEU A 313 3.14 1.21 -25.19
CA LEU A 313 3.70 -0.08 -24.79
C LEU A 313 3.83 -1.03 -25.98
N SER A 314 2.80 -1.09 -26.84
CA SER A 314 2.81 -1.98 -28.02
C SER A 314 3.89 -1.62 -29.04
N ARG A 315 4.29 -0.34 -29.12
CA ARG A 315 5.32 0.14 -30.03
C ARG A 315 6.75 -0.09 -29.53
N ASN A 316 6.94 -0.34 -28.24
CA ASN A 316 8.28 -0.58 -27.68
C ASN A 316 8.77 -2.01 -27.94
N HIS A 317 8.99 -2.34 -29.22
CA HIS A 317 9.44 -3.66 -29.65
C HIS A 317 10.84 -4.00 -29.11
N CYS A 318 11.72 -3.01 -28.93
CA CYS A 318 13.08 -3.22 -28.44
C CYS A 318 13.08 -3.80 -27.04
N LEU A 319 12.35 -3.20 -26.11
CA LEU A 319 12.26 -3.71 -24.74
C LEU A 319 11.54 -5.07 -24.70
N MET A 320 10.44 -5.24 -25.45
CA MET A 320 9.76 -6.53 -25.52
C MET A 320 10.71 -7.64 -26.01
N GLN A 321 11.56 -7.36 -26.99
CA GLN A 321 12.56 -8.32 -27.45
C GLN A 321 13.64 -8.58 -26.39
N SER A 322 14.07 -7.56 -25.66
CA SER A 322 15.01 -7.70 -24.55
C SER A 322 14.43 -8.61 -23.44
N LEU A 323 13.17 -8.41 -23.05
CA LEU A 323 12.45 -9.25 -22.09
C LEU A 323 12.33 -10.72 -22.57
N ARG A 324 12.00 -10.94 -23.86
CA ARG A 324 11.93 -12.28 -24.46
C ARG A 324 13.30 -12.98 -24.42
N SER A 325 14.35 -12.28 -24.83
CA SER A 325 15.72 -12.82 -24.82
C SER A 325 16.15 -13.17 -23.39
N TYR A 326 15.84 -12.30 -22.41
CA TYR A 326 16.11 -12.54 -21.00
C TYR A 326 15.37 -13.79 -20.48
N ALA A 327 14.08 -13.94 -20.79
CA ALA A 327 13.30 -15.10 -20.38
C ALA A 327 13.78 -16.40 -21.03
N VAL A 328 14.12 -16.39 -22.33
CA VAL A 328 14.70 -17.54 -23.05
C VAL A 328 16.06 -17.95 -22.45
N GLY A 329 16.85 -16.97 -22.02
CA GLY A 329 18.11 -17.21 -21.29
C GLY A 329 17.94 -17.76 -19.86
N GLY A 330 16.69 -18.02 -19.42
CA GLY A 330 16.40 -18.55 -18.08
C GLY A 330 16.22 -17.49 -17.01
N GLY A 331 16.18 -16.22 -17.37
CA GLY A 331 15.94 -15.10 -16.46
C GLY A 331 14.57 -15.19 -15.78
N ARG A 332 14.50 -14.75 -14.52
CA ARG A 332 13.27 -14.76 -13.72
C ARG A 332 12.49 -13.46 -13.92
N ILE A 333 11.21 -13.59 -14.20
CA ILE A 333 10.29 -12.46 -14.30
C ILE A 333 9.09 -12.73 -13.39
N TYR A 334 8.77 -11.77 -12.54
CA TYR A 334 7.57 -11.75 -11.71
C TYR A 334 6.73 -10.52 -12.03
N ALA A 335 5.45 -10.73 -12.29
CA ALA A 335 4.52 -9.66 -12.61
C ALA A 335 3.23 -9.79 -11.79
N GLU A 336 2.71 -8.66 -11.30
CA GLU A 336 1.49 -8.58 -10.50
C GLU A 336 0.39 -7.84 -11.24
N ALA A 337 -0.82 -8.38 -11.18
CA ALA A 337 -2.05 -7.79 -11.73
C ALA A 337 -1.85 -7.22 -13.15
N SER A 338 -1.86 -5.90 -13.30
CA SER A 338 -1.66 -5.22 -14.58
C SER A 338 -0.26 -5.47 -15.19
N GLY A 339 0.76 -5.77 -14.39
CA GLY A 339 2.05 -6.24 -14.89
C GLY A 339 1.94 -7.56 -15.65
N GLY A 340 1.03 -8.46 -15.21
CA GLY A 340 0.69 -9.69 -15.94
C GLY A 340 0.08 -9.42 -17.31
N ALA A 341 -0.69 -8.35 -17.46
CA ALA A 341 -1.24 -7.93 -18.74
C ALA A 341 -0.14 -7.52 -19.73
N TYR A 342 0.93 -6.88 -19.28
CA TYR A 342 2.06 -6.55 -20.15
C TYR A 342 2.84 -7.80 -20.63
N LEU A 343 2.85 -8.88 -19.83
CA LEU A 343 3.47 -10.15 -20.23
C LEU A 343 2.61 -10.98 -21.18
N SER A 344 1.35 -10.63 -21.40
CA SER A 344 0.41 -11.31 -22.28
C SER A 344 0.78 -11.20 -23.76
N ARG A 345 0.09 -11.96 -24.62
CA ARG A 345 0.15 -11.76 -26.07
C ARG A 345 -0.53 -10.46 -26.47
N GLN A 346 -1.74 -10.27 -25.92
CA GLN A 346 -2.57 -9.11 -26.24
C GLN A 346 -3.24 -8.57 -24.98
N MET A 347 -3.32 -7.27 -24.91
CA MET A 347 -4.13 -6.52 -23.99
C MET A 347 -5.41 -6.10 -24.72
N ILE A 348 -6.57 -6.49 -24.19
CA ILE A 348 -7.89 -6.22 -24.76
C ILE A 348 -8.55 -5.15 -23.91
N LEU A 349 -8.85 -4.00 -24.51
CA LEU A 349 -9.49 -2.85 -23.88
C LEU A 349 -11.03 -2.96 -23.93
N PRO A 350 -11.77 -2.17 -23.14
CA PRO A 350 -13.23 -2.23 -23.06
C PRO A 350 -13.95 -1.94 -24.39
N ASP A 351 -13.34 -1.12 -25.24
CA ASP A 351 -13.83 -0.79 -26.57
C ASP A 351 -13.62 -1.91 -27.61
N GLY A 352 -13.00 -3.02 -27.21
CA GLY A 352 -12.66 -4.16 -28.07
C GLY A 352 -11.33 -4.03 -28.80
N ASN A 353 -10.65 -2.90 -28.68
CA ASN A 353 -9.30 -2.75 -29.24
C ASN A 353 -8.32 -3.69 -28.55
N ALA A 354 -7.39 -4.25 -29.32
CA ALA A 354 -6.36 -5.14 -28.81
C ALA A 354 -4.96 -4.62 -29.16
N ALA A 355 -4.11 -4.47 -28.16
CA ALA A 355 -2.72 -4.08 -28.31
C ALA A 355 -1.80 -5.28 -28.07
N ASN A 356 -0.80 -5.49 -28.96
CA ASN A 356 0.18 -6.55 -28.78
C ASN A 356 1.15 -6.20 -27.67
N MET A 357 1.39 -7.16 -26.76
CA MET A 357 2.26 -6.99 -25.61
C MET A 357 3.53 -7.84 -25.70
N ALA A 358 4.23 -8.01 -24.60
CA ALA A 358 5.53 -8.72 -24.58
C ALA A 358 5.43 -10.19 -25.05
N GLY A 359 4.27 -10.83 -24.98
CA GLY A 359 4.04 -12.18 -25.51
C GLY A 359 4.85 -13.28 -24.83
N LEU A 360 5.27 -13.05 -23.58
CA LEU A 360 6.06 -14.01 -22.78
C LEU A 360 5.19 -15.16 -22.27
N LEU A 361 3.94 -14.85 -21.98
CA LEU A 361 2.94 -15.82 -21.56
C LEU A 361 1.86 -15.99 -22.64
N PRO A 362 1.40 -17.22 -22.94
CA PRO A 362 0.35 -17.48 -23.88
C PRO A 362 -1.03 -17.20 -23.24
N ILE A 363 -1.26 -15.93 -22.92
CA ILE A 363 -2.52 -15.41 -22.37
C ILE A 363 -2.96 -14.19 -23.15
N ASN A 364 -4.26 -13.91 -23.14
CA ASN A 364 -4.82 -12.61 -23.45
C ASN A 364 -5.27 -11.96 -22.15
N ALA A 365 -4.99 -10.69 -21.97
CA ALA A 365 -5.38 -9.93 -20.79
C ALA A 365 -6.51 -8.97 -21.15
N ARG A 366 -7.68 -9.15 -20.51
CA ARG A 366 -8.84 -8.29 -20.71
C ARG A 366 -8.97 -7.32 -19.55
N TYR A 367 -9.06 -6.04 -19.85
CA TYR A 367 -9.31 -4.99 -18.86
C TYR A 367 -10.79 -4.85 -18.54
N LEU A 368 -11.13 -4.79 -17.27
CA LEU A 368 -12.48 -4.67 -16.73
C LEU A 368 -12.55 -3.39 -15.87
N PRO A 369 -12.94 -2.23 -16.43
CA PRO A 369 -12.91 -0.94 -15.72
C PRO A 369 -13.84 -0.91 -14.50
N ASP A 370 -14.99 -1.58 -14.58
CA ASP A 370 -16.00 -1.63 -13.52
C ASP A 370 -15.76 -2.75 -12.49
N ALA A 371 -14.60 -3.38 -12.53
CA ALA A 371 -14.29 -4.45 -11.60
C ALA A 371 -14.20 -3.94 -10.16
N ALA A 372 -14.65 -4.78 -9.23
CA ALA A 372 -14.61 -4.48 -7.79
C ALA A 372 -13.18 -4.20 -7.29
N ALA A 373 -13.07 -3.49 -6.17
CA ALA A 373 -11.80 -3.31 -5.46
C ALA A 373 -11.15 -4.68 -5.15
N PRO A 374 -9.80 -4.74 -5.04
CA PRO A 374 -9.12 -5.97 -4.70
C PRO A 374 -9.68 -6.63 -3.43
N GLU A 375 -9.97 -7.92 -3.50
CA GLU A 375 -10.54 -8.71 -2.41
C GLU A 375 -9.48 -9.58 -1.71
N GLN A 376 -9.65 -9.84 -0.42
CA GLN A 376 -8.82 -10.77 0.32
C GLN A 376 -8.90 -12.17 -0.30
N ALA A 377 -7.74 -12.78 -0.55
CA ALA A 377 -7.63 -14.11 -1.14
C ALA A 377 -6.56 -14.94 -0.43
N GLU A 378 -6.95 -16.13 0.01
CA GLU A 378 -6.03 -17.16 0.46
C GLU A 378 -5.82 -18.14 -0.70
N VAL A 379 -4.58 -18.34 -1.10
CA VAL A 379 -4.21 -19.06 -2.32
C VAL A 379 -3.25 -20.18 -1.99
N THR A 380 -3.60 -21.41 -2.37
CA THR A 380 -2.74 -22.59 -2.22
C THR A 380 -2.14 -23.00 -3.55
N PHE A 381 -0.84 -23.16 -3.59
CA PHE A 381 -0.11 -23.59 -4.79
C PHE A 381 -0.30 -25.09 -5.03
N GLY A 382 -1.04 -25.46 -6.07
CA GLY A 382 -1.23 -26.85 -6.49
C GLY A 382 0.01 -27.45 -7.16
N LEU A 383 0.83 -26.60 -7.77
CA LEU A 383 2.13 -26.94 -8.38
C LEU A 383 3.20 -26.04 -7.80
N GLY A 384 4.40 -26.58 -7.58
CA GLY A 384 5.57 -25.81 -7.18
C GLY A 384 6.16 -24.99 -8.34
N CYS A 385 6.70 -23.82 -8.02
CA CYS A 385 7.43 -22.94 -8.94
C CYS A 385 8.59 -22.25 -8.18
N TRP A 386 9.37 -21.41 -8.88
CA TRP A 386 10.45 -20.70 -8.19
C TRP A 386 9.95 -19.73 -7.11
N LEU A 387 8.67 -19.27 -7.18
CA LEU A 387 8.06 -18.38 -6.20
C LEU A 387 7.64 -19.13 -4.93
N ALA A 388 7.03 -20.30 -5.05
CA ALA A 388 6.52 -21.07 -3.92
C ALA A 388 6.52 -22.58 -4.20
N ASP A 389 6.68 -23.38 -3.12
CA ASP A 389 6.58 -24.83 -3.22
C ASP A 389 5.12 -25.29 -3.36
N ARG A 390 4.93 -26.51 -3.86
CA ARG A 390 3.62 -27.15 -3.84
C ARG A 390 3.05 -27.18 -2.42
N ASN A 391 1.74 -26.97 -2.30
CA ASN A 391 0.99 -26.90 -1.04
C ASN A 391 1.34 -25.70 -0.14
N THR A 392 2.15 -24.75 -0.61
CA THR A 392 2.32 -23.48 0.09
C THR A 392 1.03 -22.66 -0.01
N THR A 393 0.53 -22.18 1.13
CA THR A 393 -0.63 -21.28 1.19
C THR A 393 -0.16 -19.86 1.53
N LEU A 394 -0.59 -18.90 0.75
CA LEU A 394 -0.26 -17.48 0.91
C LEU A 394 -1.54 -16.65 0.89
N ARG A 395 -1.55 -15.56 1.64
CA ARG A 395 -2.61 -14.54 1.64
C ARG A 395 -2.17 -13.31 0.89
N GLY A 396 -3.10 -12.74 0.15
CA GLY A 396 -2.89 -11.51 -0.60
C GLY A 396 -4.21 -10.92 -1.06
N TYR A 397 -4.16 -9.97 -1.96
CA TYR A 397 -5.36 -9.31 -2.48
C TYR A 397 -5.53 -9.63 -3.94
N ARG A 398 -6.67 -10.23 -4.31
CA ARG A 398 -7.01 -10.56 -5.71
C ARG A 398 -7.42 -9.30 -6.45
N ALA A 399 -6.64 -8.91 -7.44
CA ALA A 399 -7.01 -7.85 -8.37
C ALA A 399 -8.07 -8.34 -9.36
N ALA A 400 -9.18 -7.61 -9.47
CA ALA A 400 -10.30 -7.97 -10.33
C ALA A 400 -10.27 -7.27 -11.70
N GLN A 401 -9.53 -6.16 -11.84
CA GLN A 401 -9.50 -5.33 -13.04
C GLN A 401 -8.90 -6.01 -14.29
N TRP A 402 -8.11 -7.08 -14.10
CA TRP A 402 -7.50 -7.81 -15.18
C TRP A 402 -7.91 -9.28 -15.16
N GLN A 403 -8.53 -9.73 -16.23
CA GLN A 403 -8.81 -11.13 -16.48
C GLN A 403 -7.72 -11.69 -17.40
N LEU A 404 -6.97 -12.68 -16.90
CA LEU A 404 -5.90 -13.35 -17.63
C LEU A 404 -6.47 -14.65 -18.23
N GLU A 405 -6.68 -14.67 -19.56
CA GLU A 405 -7.29 -15.77 -20.28
C GLU A 405 -6.22 -16.60 -20.99
N PRO A 406 -6.00 -17.87 -20.60
CA PRO A 406 -5.08 -18.76 -21.31
C PRO A 406 -5.47 -18.95 -22.77
N CYS A 407 -4.50 -18.78 -23.69
CA CYS A 407 -4.66 -19.05 -25.13
C CYS A 407 -3.61 -20.02 -25.69
N GLY A 408 -2.91 -20.75 -24.79
CA GLY A 408 -1.91 -21.75 -25.16
C GLY A 408 -1.36 -22.50 -23.95
N ALA A 409 -0.40 -23.38 -24.16
CA ALA A 409 0.18 -24.23 -23.12
C ALA A 409 1.00 -23.43 -22.11
N MET A 410 0.60 -23.53 -20.85
CA MET A 410 1.29 -22.93 -19.68
C MET A 410 0.93 -23.69 -18.41
N LEU A 411 1.59 -23.36 -17.31
CA LEU A 411 1.30 -23.92 -15.99
C LEU A 411 0.43 -22.96 -15.18
N THR A 412 -0.60 -23.49 -14.55
CA THR A 412 -1.38 -22.82 -13.53
C THR A 412 -0.91 -23.31 -12.18
N TYR A 413 -0.31 -22.43 -11.41
CA TYR A 413 0.24 -22.75 -10.09
C TYR A 413 -0.81 -22.64 -8.99
N ALA A 414 -1.75 -21.72 -9.13
CA ALA A 414 -2.88 -21.56 -8.22
C ALA A 414 -4.12 -21.05 -8.93
N GLN A 415 -5.30 -21.45 -8.42
CA GLN A 415 -6.61 -21.11 -8.97
C GLN A 415 -7.55 -20.64 -7.87
N ASP A 416 -8.53 -19.83 -8.24
CA ASP A 416 -9.64 -19.48 -7.35
C ASP A 416 -10.69 -20.62 -7.28
N PRO A 417 -11.67 -20.55 -6.36
CA PRO A 417 -12.74 -21.55 -6.28
C PRO A 417 -13.58 -21.71 -7.58
N ARG A 418 -13.56 -20.70 -8.47
CA ARG A 418 -14.20 -20.73 -9.78
C ARG A 418 -13.27 -21.22 -10.90
N GLN A 419 -12.14 -21.81 -10.53
CA GLN A 419 -11.09 -22.31 -11.43
C GLN A 419 -10.43 -21.26 -12.35
N ARG A 420 -10.56 -19.96 -12.01
CA ARG A 420 -9.82 -18.92 -12.73
C ARG A 420 -8.37 -18.90 -12.23
N CYS A 421 -7.43 -18.69 -13.15
CA CYS A 421 -6.02 -18.66 -12.82
C CYS A 421 -5.66 -17.46 -11.93
N ASP A 422 -5.20 -17.71 -10.70
CA ASP A 422 -4.68 -16.69 -9.80
C ASP A 422 -3.17 -16.51 -9.97
N VAL A 423 -2.42 -17.61 -10.11
CA VAL A 423 -0.99 -17.58 -10.39
C VAL A 423 -0.70 -18.54 -11.54
N LEU A 424 -0.06 -18.04 -12.58
CA LEU A 424 0.24 -18.77 -13.79
C LEU A 424 1.66 -18.45 -14.30
N GLY A 425 2.21 -19.30 -15.15
CA GLY A 425 3.53 -19.04 -15.70
C GLY A 425 4.02 -20.05 -16.72
N ARG A 426 5.19 -19.74 -17.28
CA ARG A 426 5.92 -20.58 -18.22
C ARG A 426 7.43 -20.43 -17.95
N GLY A 427 8.10 -21.54 -17.65
CA GLY A 427 9.51 -21.49 -17.26
C GLY A 427 9.71 -20.64 -16.00
N ASN A 428 10.57 -19.63 -16.07
CA ASN A 428 10.87 -18.71 -14.98
C ASN A 428 10.05 -17.42 -15.01
N VAL A 429 9.03 -17.34 -15.89
CA VAL A 429 8.11 -16.19 -16.00
C VAL A 429 6.83 -16.52 -15.25
N ILE A 430 6.49 -15.71 -14.26
CA ILE A 430 5.29 -15.86 -13.42
C ILE A 430 4.47 -14.57 -13.46
N ALA A 431 3.17 -14.72 -13.69
CA ALA A 431 2.18 -13.67 -13.52
C ALA A 431 1.20 -14.05 -12.41
N SER A 432 0.87 -13.11 -11.55
CA SER A 432 -0.06 -13.27 -10.42
C SER A 432 -1.17 -12.24 -10.51
N ARG A 433 -2.42 -12.67 -10.37
CA ARG A 433 -3.56 -11.78 -10.09
C ARG A 433 -3.63 -11.39 -8.62
N ILE A 434 -2.88 -12.10 -7.79
CA ILE A 434 -2.80 -11.84 -6.36
C ILE A 434 -1.65 -10.88 -6.10
N LEU A 435 -1.95 -9.80 -5.41
CA LEU A 435 -0.98 -8.86 -4.88
C LEU A 435 -0.42 -9.45 -3.59
N PHE A 436 0.76 -10.05 -3.67
CA PHE A 436 1.44 -10.60 -2.51
C PHE A 436 2.35 -9.53 -1.89
N ASN A 437 2.06 -9.15 -0.64
CA ASN A 437 3.04 -8.36 0.09
C ASN A 437 4.23 -9.25 0.49
N VAL A 438 5.27 -9.29 -0.34
CA VAL A 438 6.45 -10.15 -0.15
C VAL A 438 7.14 -9.88 1.19
N ALA A 439 7.05 -8.66 1.73
CA ALA A 439 7.59 -8.32 3.05
C ALA A 439 6.89 -9.07 4.19
N ALA A 440 5.65 -9.53 3.97
CA ALA A 440 4.92 -10.36 4.93
C ALA A 440 5.49 -11.78 5.07
N TYR A 441 6.18 -12.26 4.03
CA TYR A 441 6.59 -13.67 3.90
C TYR A 441 8.09 -13.82 3.73
N PRO A 442 8.85 -14.15 4.80
CA PRO A 442 10.29 -14.35 4.72
C PRO A 442 10.72 -15.38 3.66
N GLN A 443 9.92 -16.43 3.49
CA GLN A 443 10.17 -17.46 2.48
C GLN A 443 10.03 -16.93 1.05
N LEU A 444 9.10 -16.00 0.78
CA LEU A 444 9.02 -15.34 -0.52
C LEU A 444 10.20 -14.41 -0.74
N LEU A 445 10.51 -13.57 0.26
CA LEU A 445 11.63 -12.64 0.19
C LEU A 445 12.94 -13.39 -0.10
N GLU A 446 13.18 -14.51 0.58
CA GLU A 446 14.35 -15.36 0.33
C GLU A 446 14.39 -15.86 -1.11
N ARG A 447 13.25 -16.24 -1.71
CA ARG A 447 13.19 -16.70 -3.10
C ARG A 447 13.44 -15.59 -4.11
N PHE A 448 13.02 -14.36 -3.80
CA PHE A 448 13.32 -13.20 -4.64
C PHE A 448 14.84 -12.91 -4.69
N VAL A 449 15.53 -13.06 -3.58
CA VAL A 449 16.97 -12.74 -3.45
C VAL A 449 17.90 -13.95 -3.60
N ARG A 450 17.39 -15.15 -3.89
CA ARG A 450 18.22 -16.30 -4.24
C ARG A 450 18.75 -16.15 -5.66
N PRO A 451 20.04 -16.48 -5.90
CA PRO A 451 20.57 -16.54 -7.26
C PRO A 451 19.80 -17.57 -8.11
N CYS A 452 19.58 -17.26 -9.38
CA CYS A 452 19.03 -18.23 -10.32
C CYS A 452 20.07 -19.34 -10.55
N LEU A 453 19.71 -20.59 -10.26
CA LEU A 453 20.53 -21.71 -10.70
C LEU A 453 20.33 -21.87 -12.23
N PRO A 454 21.40 -22.02 -13.02
CA PRO A 454 21.28 -22.25 -14.45
C PRO A 454 20.45 -23.52 -14.70
N VAL A 455 19.58 -23.48 -15.72
CA VAL A 455 18.60 -24.54 -16.06
C VAL A 455 19.21 -25.94 -16.11
N GLY A 456 20.52 -26.07 -16.41
CA GLY A 456 21.24 -27.35 -16.41
C GLY A 456 21.55 -27.94 -15.02
N ALA A 457 21.42 -27.18 -13.94
CA ALA A 457 21.70 -27.69 -12.58
C ALA A 457 20.45 -28.36 -11.95
N VAL A 458 19.25 -27.96 -12.35
CA VAL A 458 17.99 -28.51 -11.83
C VAL A 458 17.76 -29.95 -12.30
N LEU A 459 18.21 -30.29 -13.50
CA LEU A 459 18.12 -31.66 -14.03
C LEU A 459 19.10 -32.66 -13.41
N ARG A 460 20.14 -32.21 -12.70
CA ARG A 460 21.08 -33.08 -12.00
C ARG A 460 20.71 -33.37 -10.55
N ALA A 461 19.86 -32.54 -9.93
CA ALA A 461 19.40 -32.74 -8.56
C ALA A 461 18.11 -33.58 -8.45
N ALA A 462 17.48 -33.90 -9.59
CA ALA A 462 16.28 -34.73 -9.70
C ALA A 462 16.57 -36.17 -10.21
N ARG A 463 17.85 -36.54 -10.33
CA ARG A 463 18.32 -37.90 -10.51
C ARG A 463 19.01 -38.32 -9.21
#